data_5bd4222c73669d75dca9dae03e70bb66
#
_entry.id   5bd4222c73669d75dca9dae03e70bb66
#
_cell.length_a   1.000
_cell.length_b   1.000
_cell.length_c   1.000
_cell.angle_alpha   90.00
_cell.angle_beta   90.00
_cell.angle_gamma   90.00
#
_symmetry.space_group_name_H-M   'P 1'
#
loop_
_entity.id
_entity.type
_entity.pdbx_description
1 polymer ?
#
loop_
_entity_poly.entity_id
_entity_poly.type
_entity_poly.pdbx_seq_one_letter_code
_entity_poly.pdbx_strand_id
1 'polypeptide(L)'
;AVAQCAIGFMYDKGKGVVVDKNKSLQYFMLAADNNDVDAFYELGYKYHNGENVERDAYKSFRYFKRAADCGNSDAALWVGECYKGGRGIEENPHLAFEYFLKSAKSGDGMGLFEVGFCYYRGNGIKKDMQEAVHYLSQAALKKNGPAMATLGIIYFQGDGVSQDYKLAYKLFYDAANLCGIMGFIAYQYLGACYEFGLGTEKDIDKAIYWYEKDAALGLHQDIIEHLKDLKQER
;
A
#
# COMPACT_ATOMS: atom_id res chain seq x y z
N ALA A 1 -1.80 -19.35 -25.68
CA ALA A 1 -1.86 -18.30 -24.65
C ALA A 1 -0.45 -18.03 -24.10
N VAL A 2 0.17 -18.95 -23.33
CA VAL A 2 1.45 -18.75 -22.63
C VAL A 2 2.59 -18.29 -23.55
N ALA A 3 2.78 -18.92 -24.71
CA ALA A 3 3.82 -18.51 -25.68
C ALA A 3 3.60 -17.07 -26.20
N GLN A 4 2.36 -16.67 -26.42
CA GLN A 4 2.01 -15.32 -26.86
C GLN A 4 2.32 -14.29 -25.78
N CYS A 5 1.96 -14.58 -24.51
CA CYS A 5 2.29 -13.72 -23.37
C CYS A 5 3.81 -13.56 -23.22
N ALA A 6 4.58 -14.67 -23.31
CA ALA A 6 6.04 -14.62 -23.28
C ALA A 6 6.63 -13.76 -24.39
N ILE A 7 6.12 -13.85 -25.62
CA ILE A 7 6.55 -12.98 -26.74
C ILE A 7 6.20 -11.51 -26.44
N GLY A 8 5.04 -11.25 -25.85
CA GLY A 8 4.65 -9.92 -25.38
C GLY A 8 5.71 -9.33 -24.44
N PHE A 9 6.15 -10.08 -23.44
CA PHE A 9 7.24 -9.68 -22.54
C PHE A 9 8.58 -9.50 -23.23
N MET A 10 8.91 -10.37 -24.19
CA MET A 10 10.17 -10.20 -24.97
C MET A 10 10.21 -8.85 -25.68
N TYR A 11 9.15 -8.47 -26.38
CA TYR A 11 9.05 -7.16 -27.01
C TYR A 11 8.97 -6.00 -26.01
N ASP A 12 8.34 -6.21 -24.85
CA ASP A 12 8.25 -5.18 -23.81
C ASP A 12 9.60 -4.83 -23.19
N LYS A 13 10.43 -5.84 -22.92
CA LYS A 13 11.73 -5.70 -22.24
C LYS A 13 12.94 -5.78 -23.14
N GLY A 14 12.78 -6.05 -24.44
CA GLY A 14 13.89 -6.20 -25.39
C GLY A 14 14.70 -7.48 -25.15
N LYS A 15 14.10 -8.55 -24.66
CA LYS A 15 14.80 -9.82 -24.41
C LYS A 15 14.90 -10.64 -25.69
N GLY A 16 16.09 -10.61 -26.32
CA GLY A 16 16.35 -11.32 -27.56
C GLY A 16 15.77 -10.68 -28.83
N VAL A 17 15.07 -9.56 -28.69
CA VAL A 17 14.48 -8.76 -29.76
C VAL A 17 14.60 -7.27 -29.46
N VAL A 18 14.51 -6.42 -30.47
CA VAL A 18 14.42 -4.96 -30.25
C VAL A 18 13.10 -4.64 -29.55
N VAL A 19 13.15 -3.72 -28.55
CA VAL A 19 11.94 -3.25 -27.86
C VAL A 19 10.94 -2.71 -28.88
N ASP A 20 9.71 -3.25 -28.81
CA ASP A 20 8.59 -2.81 -29.64
C ASP A 20 7.30 -2.88 -28.80
N LYS A 21 6.94 -1.75 -28.23
CA LYS A 21 5.78 -1.65 -27.33
C LYS A 21 4.44 -1.92 -28.03
N ASN A 22 4.36 -1.64 -29.36
CA ASN A 22 3.16 -1.93 -30.13
C ASN A 22 2.98 -3.43 -30.35
N LYS A 23 4.07 -4.12 -30.73
CA LYS A 23 4.03 -5.59 -30.82
C LYS A 23 3.78 -6.25 -29.47
N SER A 24 4.41 -5.74 -28.40
CA SER A 24 4.14 -6.20 -27.04
C SER A 24 2.65 -6.18 -26.74
N LEU A 25 1.99 -5.02 -26.97
CA LEU A 25 0.55 -4.85 -26.75
C LEU A 25 -0.28 -5.84 -27.59
N GLN A 26 0.04 -6.02 -28.88
CA GLN A 26 -0.65 -6.95 -29.77
C GLN A 26 -0.56 -8.39 -29.24
N TYR A 27 0.63 -8.80 -28.80
CA TYR A 27 0.82 -10.16 -28.26
C TYR A 27 0.12 -10.35 -26.91
N PHE A 28 0.07 -9.37 -26.02
CA PHE A 28 -0.74 -9.45 -24.81
C PHE A 28 -2.24 -9.52 -25.12
N MET A 29 -2.73 -8.77 -26.11
CA MET A 29 -4.12 -8.88 -26.55
C MET A 29 -4.45 -10.28 -27.09
N LEU A 30 -3.59 -10.84 -27.96
CA LEU A 30 -3.74 -12.21 -28.47
C LEU A 30 -3.69 -13.26 -27.36
N ALA A 31 -2.85 -13.08 -26.35
CA ALA A 31 -2.78 -13.97 -25.20
C ALA A 31 -4.06 -13.87 -24.36
N ALA A 32 -4.55 -12.66 -24.13
CA ALA A 32 -5.79 -12.41 -23.39
C ALA A 32 -7.04 -13.00 -24.09
N ASP A 33 -7.09 -12.95 -25.43
CA ASP A 33 -8.14 -13.58 -26.22
C ASP A 33 -8.14 -15.12 -26.02
N ASN A 34 -6.97 -15.69 -25.69
CA ASN A 34 -6.80 -17.10 -25.33
C ASN A 34 -6.84 -17.33 -23.80
N ASN A 35 -7.43 -16.43 -23.04
CA ASN A 35 -7.63 -16.50 -21.58
C ASN A 35 -6.33 -16.64 -20.76
N ASP A 36 -5.24 -16.01 -21.20
CA ASP A 36 -4.00 -15.96 -20.43
C ASP A 36 -4.14 -14.97 -19.25
N VAL A 37 -3.91 -15.46 -18.05
CA VAL A 37 -4.11 -14.70 -16.81
C VAL A 37 -3.08 -13.58 -16.66
N ASP A 38 -1.83 -13.86 -17.03
CA ASP A 38 -0.75 -12.86 -16.95
C ASP A 38 -0.98 -11.75 -17.99
N ALA A 39 -1.49 -12.11 -19.17
CA ALA A 39 -1.86 -11.13 -20.19
C ALA A 39 -3.01 -10.22 -19.73
N PHE A 40 -4.01 -10.76 -19.00
CA PHE A 40 -5.03 -9.91 -18.40
C PHE A 40 -4.44 -8.91 -17.40
N TYR A 41 -3.56 -9.37 -16.52
CA TYR A 41 -2.89 -8.51 -15.54
C TYR A 41 -2.08 -7.41 -16.24
N GLU A 42 -1.25 -7.75 -17.22
CA GLU A 42 -0.43 -6.80 -17.98
C GLU A 42 -1.28 -5.78 -18.75
N LEU A 43 -2.36 -6.20 -19.38
CA LEU A 43 -3.28 -5.28 -20.06
C LEU A 43 -3.98 -4.35 -19.06
N GLY A 44 -4.39 -4.88 -17.91
CA GLY A 44 -4.91 -4.08 -16.81
C GLY A 44 -3.96 -2.96 -16.41
N TYR A 45 -2.67 -3.28 -16.27
CA TYR A 45 -1.61 -2.34 -15.91
C TYR A 45 -1.35 -1.31 -17.01
N LYS A 46 -1.29 -1.74 -18.28
CA LYS A 46 -1.09 -0.83 -19.43
C LYS A 46 -2.22 0.19 -19.56
N TYR A 47 -3.48 -0.22 -19.42
CA TYR A 47 -4.62 0.72 -19.42
C TYR A 47 -4.66 1.60 -18.18
N HIS A 48 -4.17 1.12 -17.02
CA HIS A 48 -4.06 1.91 -15.82
C HIS A 48 -3.08 3.07 -15.97
N ASN A 49 -1.90 2.79 -16.52
CA ASN A 49 -0.84 3.78 -16.66
C ASN A 49 -0.92 4.59 -17.96
N GLY A 50 -1.64 4.13 -18.96
CA GLY A 50 -1.60 4.68 -20.32
C GLY A 50 -0.32 4.27 -21.08
N GLU A 51 0.21 3.06 -20.82
CA GLU A 51 1.41 2.57 -21.47
C GLU A 51 1.11 2.03 -22.86
N ASN A 52 1.44 2.82 -23.88
CA ASN A 52 1.20 2.50 -25.30
C ASN A 52 -0.27 2.35 -25.70
N VAL A 53 -1.16 2.76 -24.82
CA VAL A 53 -2.61 2.87 -25.00
C VAL A 53 -3.08 4.12 -24.29
N GLU A 54 -4.21 4.67 -24.70
CA GLU A 54 -4.87 5.70 -23.92
C GLU A 54 -5.30 5.14 -22.57
N ARG A 55 -5.10 5.92 -21.49
CA ARG A 55 -5.50 5.53 -20.15
C ARG A 55 -7.02 5.34 -20.09
N ASP A 56 -7.45 4.16 -19.65
CA ASP A 56 -8.84 3.79 -19.58
C ASP A 56 -9.10 2.98 -18.29
N ALA A 57 -9.66 3.65 -17.29
CA ALA A 57 -9.91 3.06 -15.98
C ALA A 57 -10.92 1.90 -16.05
N TYR A 58 -11.91 1.97 -16.94
CA TYR A 58 -12.90 0.91 -17.09
C TYR A 58 -12.29 -0.35 -17.71
N LYS A 59 -11.48 -0.21 -18.78
CA LYS A 59 -10.75 -1.34 -19.38
C LYS A 59 -9.75 -1.92 -18.41
N SER A 60 -9.00 -1.08 -17.69
CA SER A 60 -8.07 -1.51 -16.64
C SER A 60 -8.78 -2.36 -15.60
N PHE A 61 -9.90 -1.88 -15.02
CA PHE A 61 -10.70 -2.63 -14.07
C PHE A 61 -11.17 -3.98 -14.65
N ARG A 62 -11.69 -3.99 -15.88
CA ARG A 62 -12.18 -5.24 -16.51
C ARG A 62 -11.08 -6.29 -16.67
N TYR A 63 -9.89 -5.88 -17.08
CA TYR A 63 -8.76 -6.80 -17.24
C TYR A 63 -8.25 -7.30 -15.89
N PHE A 64 -8.06 -6.43 -14.90
CA PHE A 64 -7.69 -6.87 -13.55
C PHE A 64 -8.75 -7.81 -12.96
N LYS A 65 -10.03 -7.52 -13.15
CA LYS A 65 -11.10 -8.38 -12.66
C LYS A 65 -11.05 -9.78 -13.28
N ARG A 66 -10.81 -9.90 -14.60
CA ARG A 66 -10.63 -11.19 -15.26
C ARG A 66 -9.43 -11.96 -14.68
N ALA A 67 -8.30 -11.29 -14.48
CA ALA A 67 -7.13 -11.90 -13.87
C ALA A 67 -7.41 -12.36 -12.42
N ALA A 68 -8.04 -11.51 -11.61
CA ALA A 68 -8.40 -11.82 -10.23
C ALA A 68 -9.41 -12.99 -10.12
N ASP A 69 -10.38 -13.05 -11.02
CA ASP A 69 -11.37 -14.15 -11.08
C ASP A 69 -10.71 -15.49 -11.49
N CYS A 70 -9.56 -15.42 -12.18
CA CYS A 70 -8.70 -16.58 -12.46
C CYS A 70 -7.66 -16.85 -11.36
N GLY A 71 -7.71 -16.17 -10.23
CA GLY A 71 -6.87 -16.45 -9.06
C GLY A 71 -5.59 -15.63 -8.97
N ASN A 72 -5.39 -14.61 -9.81
CA ASN A 72 -4.25 -13.71 -9.69
C ASN A 72 -4.45 -12.78 -8.47
N SER A 73 -3.61 -12.94 -7.46
CA SER A 73 -3.70 -12.20 -6.19
C SER A 73 -3.34 -10.72 -6.34
N ASP A 74 -2.39 -10.39 -7.20
CA ASP A 74 -1.98 -9.01 -7.45
C ASP A 74 -3.10 -8.25 -8.16
N ALA A 75 -3.76 -8.92 -9.13
CA ALA A 75 -4.94 -8.36 -9.78
C ALA A 75 -6.11 -8.18 -8.79
N ALA A 76 -6.28 -9.09 -7.82
CA ALA A 76 -7.29 -8.93 -6.78
C ALA A 76 -7.04 -7.66 -5.94
N LEU A 77 -5.79 -7.35 -5.60
CA LEU A 77 -5.45 -6.09 -4.94
C LEU A 77 -5.89 -4.88 -5.77
N TRP A 78 -5.56 -4.87 -7.07
CA TRP A 78 -5.95 -3.78 -7.97
C TRP A 78 -7.47 -3.63 -8.11
N VAL A 79 -8.22 -4.75 -8.17
CA VAL A 79 -9.69 -4.71 -8.18
C VAL A 79 -10.25 -4.13 -6.89
N GLY A 80 -9.67 -4.51 -5.74
CA GLY A 80 -10.01 -3.93 -4.44
C GLY A 80 -9.80 -2.42 -4.42
N GLU A 81 -8.66 -1.94 -4.94
CA GLU A 81 -8.36 -0.51 -5.07
C GLU A 81 -9.32 0.21 -6.04
N CYS A 82 -9.76 -0.45 -7.12
CA CYS A 82 -10.76 0.13 -8.02
C CYS A 82 -12.10 0.34 -7.32
N TYR A 83 -12.59 -0.66 -6.57
CA TYR A 83 -13.81 -0.54 -5.79
C TYR A 83 -13.70 0.45 -4.63
N LYS A 84 -12.55 0.53 -3.96
CA LYS A 84 -12.27 1.48 -2.86
C LYS A 84 -12.31 2.94 -3.32
N GLY A 85 -11.84 3.22 -4.53
CA GLY A 85 -11.72 4.59 -5.06
C GLY A 85 -12.65 4.92 -6.22
N GLY A 86 -13.60 4.05 -6.59
CA GLY A 86 -14.51 4.29 -7.71
C GLY A 86 -13.82 4.42 -9.08
N ARG A 87 -12.68 3.69 -9.29
CA ARG A 87 -11.86 3.83 -10.50
C ARG A 87 -12.31 2.87 -11.60
N GLY A 88 -13.02 3.38 -12.58
CA GLY A 88 -13.55 2.57 -13.68
C GLY A 88 -14.77 1.72 -13.32
N ILE A 89 -15.24 1.79 -12.10
CA ILE A 89 -16.44 1.15 -11.55
C ILE A 89 -16.97 2.02 -10.41
N GLU A 90 -18.23 1.86 -10.05
CA GLU A 90 -18.81 2.51 -8.88
C GLU A 90 -18.12 2.04 -7.59
N GLU A 91 -17.92 2.98 -6.66
CA GLU A 91 -17.32 2.70 -5.36
C GLU A 91 -18.16 1.68 -4.58
N ASN A 92 -17.50 0.67 -4.05
CA ASN A 92 -18.14 -0.35 -3.21
C ASN A 92 -17.16 -0.87 -2.16
N PRO A 93 -17.18 -0.32 -0.93
CA PRO A 93 -16.24 -0.72 0.13
C PRO A 93 -16.35 -2.21 0.51
N HIS A 94 -17.55 -2.80 0.43
CA HIS A 94 -17.73 -4.22 0.73
C HIS A 94 -17.03 -5.11 -0.31
N LEU A 95 -17.22 -4.82 -1.60
CA LEU A 95 -16.50 -5.55 -2.65
C LEU A 95 -15.00 -5.28 -2.59
N ALA A 96 -14.56 -4.07 -2.25
CA ALA A 96 -13.15 -3.79 -2.03
C ALA A 96 -12.56 -4.72 -0.97
N PHE A 97 -13.22 -4.84 0.18
CA PHE A 97 -12.79 -5.74 1.26
C PHE A 97 -12.73 -7.20 0.81
N GLU A 98 -13.74 -7.71 0.06
CA GLU A 98 -13.72 -9.08 -0.46
C GLU A 98 -12.53 -9.34 -1.38
N TYR A 99 -12.18 -8.39 -2.25
CA TYR A 99 -11.03 -8.52 -3.14
C TYR A 99 -9.69 -8.37 -2.41
N PHE A 100 -9.60 -7.52 -1.39
CA PHE A 100 -8.43 -7.47 -0.51
C PHE A 100 -8.24 -8.80 0.25
N LEU A 101 -9.31 -9.45 0.70
CA LEU A 101 -9.23 -10.78 1.28
C LEU A 101 -8.70 -11.83 0.30
N LYS A 102 -9.09 -11.75 -0.99
CA LYS A 102 -8.54 -12.65 -2.02
C LYS A 102 -7.02 -12.44 -2.18
N SER A 103 -6.56 -11.18 -2.20
CA SER A 103 -5.13 -10.87 -2.24
C SER A 103 -4.40 -11.35 -0.99
N ALA A 104 -4.94 -11.07 0.19
CA ALA A 104 -4.35 -11.48 1.48
C ALA A 104 -4.16 -12.99 1.62
N LYS A 105 -5.03 -13.81 1.01
CA LYS A 105 -4.92 -15.29 1.04
C LYS A 105 -3.63 -15.82 0.41
N SER A 106 -2.99 -15.09 -0.49
CA SER A 106 -1.68 -15.43 -1.04
C SER A 106 -0.53 -15.12 -0.09
N GLY A 107 -0.80 -14.43 1.01
CA GLY A 107 0.20 -13.92 1.95
C GLY A 107 0.87 -12.63 1.47
N ASP A 108 0.28 -11.94 0.47
CA ASP A 108 0.76 -10.64 0.03
C ASP A 108 0.65 -9.58 1.14
N GLY A 109 1.74 -8.86 1.38
CA GLY A 109 1.84 -7.87 2.45
C GLY A 109 0.90 -6.67 2.27
N MET A 110 0.60 -6.27 1.03
CA MET A 110 -0.35 -5.18 0.76
C MET A 110 -1.79 -5.64 0.95
N GLY A 111 -2.14 -6.83 0.46
CA GLY A 111 -3.46 -7.42 0.69
C GLY A 111 -3.77 -7.60 2.17
N LEU A 112 -2.81 -8.12 2.94
CA LEU A 112 -2.91 -8.23 4.40
C LEU A 112 -3.08 -6.86 5.07
N PHE A 113 -2.34 -5.85 4.63
CA PHE A 113 -2.46 -4.47 5.14
C PHE A 113 -3.86 -3.90 4.87
N GLU A 114 -4.35 -3.99 3.62
CA GLU A 114 -5.67 -3.44 3.26
C GLU A 114 -6.80 -4.11 4.04
N VAL A 115 -6.75 -5.43 4.25
CA VAL A 115 -7.72 -6.14 5.11
C VAL A 115 -7.66 -5.64 6.54
N GLY A 116 -6.46 -5.57 7.13
CA GLY A 116 -6.29 -5.07 8.50
C GLY A 116 -6.74 -3.62 8.64
N PHE A 117 -6.48 -2.78 7.65
CA PHE A 117 -6.91 -1.39 7.63
C PHE A 117 -8.44 -1.25 7.47
N CYS A 118 -9.08 -2.12 6.69
CA CYS A 118 -10.55 -2.19 6.60
C CYS A 118 -11.17 -2.51 7.97
N TYR A 119 -10.65 -3.48 8.70
CA TYR A 119 -11.11 -3.79 10.06
C TYR A 119 -10.86 -2.64 11.05
N TYR A 120 -9.69 -1.98 10.96
CA TYR A 120 -9.34 -0.83 11.79
C TYR A 120 -10.32 0.34 11.60
N ARG A 121 -10.68 0.64 10.35
CA ARG A 121 -11.54 1.78 9.99
C ARG A 121 -13.03 1.42 9.95
N GLY A 122 -13.39 0.15 9.83
CA GLY A 122 -14.76 -0.28 9.56
C GLY A 122 -15.19 -0.03 8.11
N ASN A 123 -14.26 -0.08 7.15
CA ASN A 123 -14.54 0.18 5.74
C ASN A 123 -14.95 -1.13 5.04
N GLY A 124 -16.21 -1.21 4.59
CA GLY A 124 -16.75 -2.40 3.92
C GLY A 124 -17.01 -3.59 4.82
N ILE A 125 -16.60 -3.53 6.08
CA ILE A 125 -16.80 -4.52 7.13
C ILE A 125 -16.99 -3.81 8.47
N LYS A 126 -17.61 -4.46 9.43
CA LYS A 126 -17.70 -3.93 10.80
C LYS A 126 -16.30 -3.78 11.41
N LYS A 127 -16.04 -2.62 12.06
CA LYS A 127 -14.78 -2.40 12.80
C LYS A 127 -14.54 -3.52 13.80
N ASP A 128 -13.35 -4.11 13.74
CA ASP A 128 -12.88 -5.14 14.68
C ASP A 128 -11.38 -4.95 14.92
N MET A 129 -11.03 -4.50 16.12
CA MET A 129 -9.64 -4.19 16.46
C MET A 129 -8.77 -5.44 16.64
N GLN A 130 -9.35 -6.58 17.01
CA GLN A 130 -8.60 -7.83 17.14
C GLN A 130 -8.18 -8.33 15.75
N GLU A 131 -9.13 -8.37 14.80
CA GLU A 131 -8.85 -8.71 13.42
C GLU A 131 -7.91 -7.69 12.77
N ALA A 132 -8.07 -6.39 13.04
CA ALA A 132 -7.16 -5.35 12.55
C ALA A 132 -5.72 -5.64 12.97
N VAL A 133 -5.48 -5.84 14.27
CA VAL A 133 -4.15 -6.15 14.81
C VAL A 133 -3.61 -7.46 14.24
N HIS A 134 -4.46 -8.49 14.09
CA HIS A 134 -4.07 -9.76 13.51
C HIS A 134 -3.52 -9.62 12.09
N TYR A 135 -4.28 -9.00 11.19
CA TYR A 135 -3.87 -8.83 9.79
C TYR A 135 -2.71 -7.83 9.63
N LEU A 136 -2.74 -6.71 10.36
CA LEU A 136 -1.64 -5.73 10.33
C LEU A 136 -0.34 -6.33 10.85
N SER A 137 -0.38 -7.21 11.86
CA SER A 137 0.81 -7.90 12.36
C SER A 137 1.40 -8.84 11.30
N GLN A 138 0.56 -9.57 10.58
CA GLN A 138 1.04 -10.41 9.47
C GLN A 138 1.67 -9.56 8.37
N ALA A 139 1.05 -8.42 8.02
CA ALA A 139 1.61 -7.50 7.03
C ALA A 139 2.95 -6.90 7.50
N ALA A 140 3.07 -6.55 8.78
CA ALA A 140 4.31 -6.05 9.37
C ALA A 140 5.45 -7.07 9.30
N LEU A 141 5.16 -8.37 9.52
CA LEU A 141 6.13 -9.46 9.34
C LEU A 141 6.61 -9.56 7.88
N LYS A 142 5.80 -9.14 6.91
CA LYS A 142 6.18 -9.00 5.49
C LYS A 142 6.90 -7.69 5.18
N LYS A 143 7.32 -6.94 6.20
CA LYS A 143 7.98 -5.62 6.08
C LYS A 143 7.11 -4.58 5.36
N ASN A 144 5.80 -4.64 5.54
CA ASN A 144 4.88 -3.61 5.06
C ASN A 144 4.95 -2.40 6.00
N GLY A 145 5.56 -1.31 5.55
CA GLY A 145 5.75 -0.10 6.35
C GLY A 145 4.45 0.57 6.81
N PRO A 146 3.45 0.76 5.92
CA PRO A 146 2.12 1.23 6.31
C PRO A 146 1.46 0.41 7.43
N ALA A 147 1.60 -0.92 7.40
CA ALA A 147 1.09 -1.78 8.46
C ALA A 147 1.81 -1.56 9.79
N MET A 148 3.14 -1.43 9.75
CA MET A 148 3.94 -1.13 10.96
C MET A 148 3.53 0.22 11.55
N ALA A 149 3.40 1.27 10.72
CA ALA A 149 2.98 2.58 11.18
C ALA A 149 1.56 2.55 11.80
N THR A 150 0.62 1.86 11.17
CA THR A 150 -0.76 1.72 11.68
C THR A 150 -0.79 0.94 13.00
N LEU A 151 -0.06 -0.16 13.11
CA LEU A 151 0.10 -0.88 14.38
C LEU A 151 0.74 0.00 15.46
N GLY A 152 1.76 0.77 15.09
CA GLY A 152 2.37 1.75 15.99
C GLY A 152 1.35 2.72 16.56
N ILE A 153 0.45 3.25 15.73
CA ILE A 153 -0.65 4.14 16.17
C ILE A 153 -1.60 3.40 17.12
N ILE A 154 -1.99 2.19 16.79
CA ILE A 154 -2.90 1.38 17.61
C ILE A 154 -2.31 1.15 19.02
N TYR A 155 -1.05 0.75 19.13
CA TYR A 155 -0.38 0.56 20.42
C TYR A 155 -0.07 1.88 21.13
N PHE A 156 0.24 2.94 20.39
CA PHE A 156 0.47 4.28 20.95
C PHE A 156 -0.79 4.84 21.62
N GLN A 157 -1.96 4.62 21.02
CA GLN A 157 -3.24 5.11 21.52
C GLN A 157 -3.91 4.14 22.51
N GLY A 158 -3.57 2.85 22.45
CA GLY A 158 -4.27 1.80 23.21
C GLY A 158 -5.67 1.52 22.66
N ASP A 159 -5.91 1.73 21.34
CA ASP A 159 -7.22 1.49 20.72
C ASP A 159 -7.46 -0.02 20.53
N GLY A 160 -8.30 -0.60 21.37
CA GLY A 160 -8.64 -2.03 21.34
C GLY A 160 -7.54 -2.98 21.83
N VAL A 161 -6.40 -2.45 22.26
CA VAL A 161 -5.27 -3.17 22.88
C VAL A 161 -4.74 -2.38 24.07
N SER A 162 -3.96 -3.05 24.96
CA SER A 162 -3.24 -2.32 26.00
C SER A 162 -2.22 -1.39 25.36
N GLN A 163 -2.17 -0.13 25.82
CA GLN A 163 -1.20 0.85 25.37
C GLN A 163 0.22 0.38 25.64
N ASP A 164 1.09 0.44 24.62
CA ASP A 164 2.49 0.06 24.71
C ASP A 164 3.35 1.03 23.88
N TYR A 165 3.86 2.07 24.53
CA TYR A 165 4.72 3.07 23.88
C TYR A 165 6.04 2.48 23.38
N LYS A 166 6.60 1.47 24.06
CA LYS A 166 7.85 0.85 23.67
C LYS A 166 7.71 0.06 22.36
N LEU A 167 6.62 -0.70 22.24
CA LEU A 167 6.31 -1.42 21.03
C LEU A 167 5.93 -0.43 19.89
N ALA A 168 5.14 0.60 20.20
CA ALA A 168 4.78 1.65 19.25
C ALA A 168 6.03 2.36 18.68
N TYR A 169 6.95 2.81 19.55
CA TYR A 169 8.21 3.40 19.14
C TYR A 169 9.00 2.48 18.19
N LYS A 170 9.16 1.19 18.53
CA LYS A 170 9.85 0.22 17.69
C LYS A 170 9.19 0.10 16.31
N LEU A 171 7.87 -0.01 16.27
CA LEU A 171 7.11 -0.12 15.02
C LEU A 171 7.26 1.13 14.14
N PHE A 172 7.19 2.33 14.73
CA PHE A 172 7.44 3.57 14.00
C PHE A 172 8.88 3.66 13.47
N TYR A 173 9.86 3.25 14.28
CA TYR A 173 11.26 3.27 13.89
C TYR A 173 11.52 2.30 12.72
N ASP A 174 10.97 1.09 12.79
CA ASP A 174 11.08 0.10 11.73
C ASP A 174 10.37 0.60 10.44
N ALA A 175 9.17 1.17 10.56
CA ALA A 175 8.44 1.75 9.43
C ALA A 175 9.23 2.88 8.76
N ALA A 176 9.79 3.79 9.54
CA ALA A 176 10.56 4.94 9.05
C ALA A 176 11.83 4.52 8.27
N ASN A 177 12.46 3.41 8.66
CA ASN A 177 13.67 2.91 8.01
C ASN A 177 13.41 2.04 6.78
N LEU A 178 12.23 1.42 6.67
CA LEU A 178 11.88 0.56 5.53
C LEU A 178 11.34 1.31 4.32
N CYS A 179 10.65 2.41 4.55
CA CYS A 179 9.85 3.06 3.53
C CYS A 179 10.25 4.52 3.34
N GLY A 180 11.03 4.82 2.30
CA GLY A 180 11.33 6.21 1.93
C GLY A 180 10.11 7.14 2.04
N ILE A 181 9.25 7.19 1.05
CA ILE A 181 8.10 8.13 1.00
C ILE A 181 6.91 7.68 1.88
N MET A 182 6.72 6.39 2.13
CA MET A 182 5.57 5.88 2.91
C MET A 182 5.78 5.89 4.43
N GLY A 183 6.97 6.26 4.89
CA GLY A 183 7.32 6.37 6.30
C GLY A 183 6.83 7.66 6.99
N PHE A 184 6.20 8.58 6.26
CA PHE A 184 5.87 9.91 6.75
C PHE A 184 4.98 9.91 8.00
N ILE A 185 4.00 9.02 8.09
CA ILE A 185 3.15 8.90 9.29
C ILE A 185 3.98 8.57 10.53
N ALA A 186 5.06 7.78 10.38
CA ALA A 186 5.92 7.41 11.49
C ALA A 186 6.79 8.58 11.99
N TYR A 187 7.13 9.56 11.15
CA TYR A 187 8.03 10.64 11.51
C TYR A 187 7.50 11.52 12.64
N GLN A 188 6.25 11.98 12.55
CA GLN A 188 5.63 12.79 13.59
C GLN A 188 5.53 12.02 14.92
N TYR A 189 5.19 10.73 14.88
CA TYR A 189 5.13 9.90 16.09
C TYR A 189 6.51 9.63 16.70
N LEU A 190 7.54 9.47 15.89
CA LEU A 190 8.93 9.36 16.37
C LEU A 190 9.37 10.68 17.01
N GLY A 191 9.04 11.82 16.40
CA GLY A 191 9.26 13.14 17.00
C GLY A 191 8.64 13.20 18.40
N ALA A 192 7.37 12.86 18.53
CA ALA A 192 6.66 12.84 19.81
C ALA A 192 7.26 11.82 20.81
N CYS A 193 7.65 10.63 20.34
CA CYS A 193 8.30 9.64 21.20
C CYS A 193 9.60 10.19 21.83
N TYR A 194 10.42 10.88 21.07
CA TYR A 194 11.66 11.48 21.60
C TYR A 194 11.41 12.74 22.42
N GLU A 195 10.45 13.57 22.04
CA GLU A 195 10.12 14.81 22.77
C GLU A 195 9.62 14.52 24.19
N PHE A 196 8.71 13.55 24.30
CA PHE A 196 8.05 13.24 25.58
C PHE A 196 8.64 12.01 26.29
N GLY A 197 9.62 11.31 25.70
CA GLY A 197 10.19 10.09 26.27
C GLY A 197 9.23 8.90 26.25
N LEU A 198 8.38 8.79 25.21
CA LEU A 198 7.36 7.75 25.07
C LEU A 198 7.96 6.49 24.40
N GLY A 199 8.23 5.48 25.18
CA GLY A 199 8.84 4.21 24.73
C GLY A 199 10.33 4.29 24.42
N THR A 200 10.95 5.45 24.55
CA THR A 200 12.37 5.72 24.41
C THR A 200 12.83 6.80 25.41
N GLU A 201 14.12 7.03 25.55
CA GLU A 201 14.61 8.16 26.34
C GLU A 201 14.27 9.48 25.64
N LYS A 202 13.98 10.51 26.45
CA LYS A 202 13.72 11.86 25.94
C LYS A 202 14.98 12.41 25.28
N ASP A 203 14.84 12.93 24.06
CA ASP A 203 15.94 13.49 23.29
C ASP A 203 15.39 14.54 22.30
N ILE A 204 15.52 15.80 22.67
CA ILE A 204 14.97 16.91 21.89
C ILE A 204 15.64 17.07 20.52
N ASP A 205 16.94 16.75 20.41
CA ASP A 205 17.65 16.82 19.14
C ASP A 205 17.14 15.80 18.13
N LYS A 206 16.84 14.57 18.61
CA LYS A 206 16.20 13.55 17.78
C LYS A 206 14.74 13.87 17.48
N ALA A 207 14.01 14.48 18.41
CA ALA A 207 12.66 14.95 18.14
C ALA A 207 12.66 15.95 16.98
N ILE A 208 13.52 16.99 17.06
CA ILE A 208 13.70 17.98 16.00
C ILE A 208 14.04 17.29 14.65
N TYR A 209 14.98 16.35 14.65
CA TYR A 209 15.38 15.63 13.45
C TYR A 209 14.20 14.90 12.76
N TRP A 210 13.34 14.25 13.53
CA TRP A 210 12.20 13.53 12.96
C TRP A 210 11.07 14.48 12.51
N TYR A 211 10.82 15.55 13.27
CA TYR A 211 9.88 16.61 12.86
C TYR A 211 10.36 17.35 11.61
N GLU A 212 11.67 17.58 11.44
CA GLU A 212 12.21 18.14 10.20
C GLU A 212 11.96 17.25 8.98
N LYS A 213 12.08 15.94 9.15
CA LYS A 213 11.75 14.98 8.08
C LYS A 213 10.27 15.03 7.71
N ASP A 214 9.39 15.16 8.69
CA ASP A 214 7.94 15.31 8.46
C ASP A 214 7.64 16.64 7.78
N ALA A 215 8.18 17.75 8.30
CA ALA A 215 8.00 19.09 7.75
C ALA A 215 8.50 19.23 6.31
N ALA A 216 9.58 18.53 5.95
CA ALA A 216 10.12 18.53 4.57
C ALA A 216 9.14 17.95 3.53
N LEU A 217 8.15 17.19 3.97
CA LEU A 217 7.08 16.67 3.11
C LEU A 217 5.96 17.70 2.89
N GLY A 218 5.88 18.72 3.73
CA GLY A 218 4.88 19.80 3.64
C GLY A 218 3.44 19.35 3.89
N LEU A 219 3.24 18.19 4.51
CA LEU A 219 1.92 17.60 4.71
C LEU A 219 1.23 18.06 6.00
N HIS A 220 2.00 18.39 7.03
CA HIS A 220 1.50 18.73 8.37
C HIS A 220 1.96 20.14 8.77
N GLN A 221 1.07 21.12 8.61
CA GLN A 221 1.39 22.52 8.94
C GLN A 221 1.58 22.76 10.44
N ASP A 222 0.85 22.04 11.26
CA ASP A 222 0.96 22.04 12.72
C ASP A 222 2.34 21.59 13.22
N ILE A 223 2.91 20.55 12.59
CA ILE A 223 4.27 20.08 12.88
C ILE A 223 5.31 21.15 12.52
N ILE A 224 5.10 21.89 11.42
CA ILE A 224 6.00 22.97 11.00
C ILE A 224 6.01 24.11 12.02
N GLU A 225 4.85 24.44 12.59
CA GLU A 225 4.72 25.46 13.63
C GLU A 225 5.34 24.99 14.93
N HIS A 226 4.98 23.79 15.39
CA HIS A 226 5.56 23.17 16.59
C HIS A 226 7.10 23.07 16.54
N LEU A 227 7.65 22.71 15.38
CA LEU A 227 9.09 22.63 15.17
C LEU A 227 9.78 24.00 15.35
N LYS A 228 9.13 25.11 14.97
CA LYS A 228 9.69 26.46 15.20
C LYS A 228 9.76 26.77 16.68
N ASP A 229 8.70 26.47 17.41
CA ASP A 229 8.62 26.73 18.85
C ASP A 229 9.68 25.89 19.59
N LEU A 230 9.76 24.60 19.28
CA LEU A 230 10.71 23.68 19.89
C LEU A 230 12.20 24.08 19.66
N LYS A 231 12.49 24.72 18.51
CA LYS A 231 13.82 25.25 18.21
C LYS A 231 14.14 26.56 18.95
N GLN A 232 13.12 27.34 19.35
CA GLN A 232 13.32 28.57 20.12
C GLN A 232 13.51 28.29 21.60
N GLU A 233 12.97 27.20 22.12
CA GLU A 233 13.11 26.78 23.51
C GLU A 233 14.47 26.10 23.82
N ARG A 234 15.28 25.84 22.81
CA ARG A 234 16.61 25.21 22.88
C ARG A 234 17.73 26.24 23.08
#